data_7dfaf952ced3d6941fee9381608a8746
#
_entry.id   7dfaf952ced3d6941fee9381608a8746
#
_cell.length_a   1.000
_cell.length_b   1.000
_cell.length_c   1.000
_cell.angle_alpha   90.00
_cell.angle_beta   90.00
_cell.angle_gamma   90.00
#
_symmetry.space_group_name_H-M   'P 1'
#
loop_
_entity.id
_entity.type
_entity.pdbx_description
1 polymer ?
#
loop_
_entity_poly.entity_id
_entity_poly.type
_entity_poly.pdbx_seq_one_letter_code
_entity_poly.pdbx_strand_id
1 'polypeptide(L)'
;MSTELHKPKIVLVGGGGHCKVVISVLKKLEAYEIVGISDLLESMGTSLLDIEIKFTDQNLKELFNSGIQYALVTLGSIGVSEKRKELYCMLKDIGFVIPSIVSNEAIVDESVLIDEGSVVMPGAIINACTEIGKNCIINTGAIIEHDCHIGDHVHIAPGVTLSGSVKIGNYSHIGTGSSVIQNIYIGEKVMVGAGSVVVKNVSDDKKVFGVPAKERLTV
;
A
#
# COMPACT_ATOMS: atom_id res chain seq x y z
N MET A 1 -30.99 -25.50 1.61
CA MET A 1 -30.51 -24.68 0.49
C MET A 1 -29.49 -23.71 1.05
N SER A 2 -28.19 -23.97 0.87
CA SER A 2 -27.14 -23.06 1.24
C SER A 2 -27.18 -21.87 0.27
N THR A 3 -27.56 -20.69 0.73
CA THR A 3 -27.37 -19.46 0.00
C THR A 3 -25.86 -19.28 -0.17
N GLU A 4 -25.32 -19.61 -1.34
CA GLU A 4 -23.96 -19.17 -1.70
C GLU A 4 -23.96 -17.63 -1.61
N LEU A 5 -23.36 -17.11 -0.57
CA LEU A 5 -23.07 -15.68 -0.44
C LEU A 5 -22.11 -15.33 -1.59
N HIS A 6 -22.63 -14.72 -2.65
CA HIS A 6 -21.80 -14.22 -3.73
C HIS A 6 -20.78 -13.22 -3.18
N LYS A 7 -19.48 -13.52 -3.32
CA LYS A 7 -18.41 -12.61 -2.94
C LYS A 7 -18.52 -11.31 -3.75
N PRO A 8 -18.33 -10.15 -3.13
CA PRO A 8 -18.30 -8.89 -3.87
C PRO A 8 -17.18 -8.89 -4.92
N LYS A 9 -17.47 -8.34 -6.10
CA LYS A 9 -16.53 -8.27 -7.23
C LYS A 9 -15.59 -7.10 -7.08
N ILE A 10 -14.29 -7.35 -7.31
CA ILE A 10 -13.23 -6.33 -7.24
C ILE A 10 -12.37 -6.34 -8.51
N VAL A 11 -12.05 -5.15 -9.03
CA VAL A 11 -11.06 -4.96 -10.09
C VAL A 11 -9.75 -4.44 -9.48
N LEU A 12 -8.62 -5.00 -9.94
CA LEU A 12 -7.29 -4.56 -9.51
C LEU A 12 -6.70 -3.59 -10.55
N VAL A 13 -6.03 -2.54 -10.10
CA VAL A 13 -5.48 -1.50 -10.98
C VAL A 13 -3.97 -1.39 -10.82
N GLY A 14 -3.24 -1.83 -11.84
CA GLY A 14 -1.79 -1.97 -11.90
C GLY A 14 -1.33 -3.43 -11.81
N GLY A 15 -0.81 -3.98 -12.91
CA GLY A 15 -0.43 -5.39 -13.12
C GLY A 15 1.05 -5.69 -12.88
N GLY A 16 1.72 -4.99 -11.97
CA GLY A 16 3.13 -5.23 -11.66
C GLY A 16 3.39 -6.31 -10.61
N GLY A 17 4.64 -6.37 -10.12
CA GLY A 17 5.07 -7.35 -9.11
C GLY A 17 4.27 -7.24 -7.79
N HIS A 18 3.91 -6.04 -7.37
CA HIS A 18 3.09 -5.81 -6.17
C HIS A 18 1.69 -6.43 -6.32
N CYS A 19 1.10 -6.33 -7.52
CA CYS A 19 -0.19 -6.95 -7.82
C CYS A 19 -0.19 -8.46 -7.55
N LYS A 20 0.90 -9.17 -7.87
CA LYS A 20 1.01 -10.61 -7.59
C LYS A 20 0.85 -10.93 -6.11
N VAL A 21 1.47 -10.12 -5.24
CA VAL A 21 1.37 -10.32 -3.78
C VAL A 21 -0.05 -10.02 -3.31
N VAL A 22 -0.65 -8.93 -3.79
CA VAL A 22 -2.05 -8.57 -3.46
C VAL A 22 -3.02 -9.67 -3.90
N ILE A 23 -2.86 -10.24 -5.11
CA ILE A 23 -3.67 -11.38 -5.59
C ILE A 23 -3.54 -12.56 -4.62
N SER A 24 -2.32 -12.89 -4.19
CA SER A 24 -2.08 -13.99 -3.25
C SER A 24 -2.79 -13.76 -1.91
N VAL A 25 -2.77 -12.53 -1.40
CA VAL A 25 -3.49 -12.15 -0.17
C VAL A 25 -5.00 -12.26 -0.37
N LEU A 26 -5.54 -11.69 -1.45
CA LEU A 26 -6.98 -11.73 -1.72
C LEU A 26 -7.51 -13.16 -1.92
N LYS A 27 -6.73 -14.04 -2.57
CA LYS A 27 -7.08 -15.46 -2.72
C LYS A 27 -7.17 -16.18 -1.37
N LYS A 28 -6.27 -15.88 -0.42
CA LYS A 28 -6.28 -16.45 0.94
C LYS A 28 -7.39 -15.88 1.83
N LEU A 29 -7.71 -14.58 1.66
CA LEU A 29 -8.80 -13.94 2.40
C LEU A 29 -10.17 -14.43 1.97
N GLU A 30 -10.30 -14.87 0.72
CA GLU A 30 -11.58 -15.30 0.12
C GLU A 30 -12.73 -14.27 0.21
N ALA A 31 -12.40 -13.01 0.49
CA ALA A 31 -13.37 -11.94 0.71
C ALA A 31 -13.95 -11.36 -0.59
N TYR A 32 -13.24 -11.50 -1.71
CA TYR A 32 -13.59 -10.88 -2.99
C TYR A 32 -13.45 -11.88 -4.15
N GLU A 33 -14.27 -11.69 -5.20
CA GLU A 33 -14.08 -12.27 -6.54
C GLU A 33 -13.28 -11.27 -7.38
N ILE A 34 -12.04 -11.62 -7.77
CA ILE A 34 -11.22 -10.75 -8.63
C ILE A 34 -11.71 -10.92 -10.07
N VAL A 35 -12.30 -9.86 -10.64
CA VAL A 35 -12.86 -9.91 -12.00
C VAL A 35 -11.82 -9.74 -13.10
N GLY A 36 -10.66 -9.19 -12.77
CA GLY A 36 -9.54 -8.98 -13.68
C GLY A 36 -8.66 -7.84 -13.20
N ILE A 37 -7.64 -7.54 -14.01
CA ILE A 37 -6.66 -6.47 -13.76
C ILE A 37 -6.80 -5.41 -14.86
N SER A 38 -6.76 -4.13 -14.48
CA SER A 38 -6.56 -2.99 -15.37
C SER A 38 -5.07 -2.62 -15.40
N ASP A 39 -4.49 -2.51 -16.59
CA ASP A 39 -3.11 -2.09 -16.80
C ASP A 39 -2.95 -1.43 -18.17
N LEU A 40 -1.72 -1.21 -18.61
CA LEU A 40 -1.40 -0.65 -19.91
C LEU A 40 -1.89 -1.57 -21.04
N LEU A 41 -2.23 -0.97 -22.18
CA LEU A 41 -2.77 -1.68 -23.35
C LEU A 41 -1.85 -2.81 -23.83
N GLU A 42 -0.53 -2.62 -23.77
CA GLU A 42 0.47 -3.61 -24.14
C GLU A 42 0.48 -4.86 -23.27
N SER A 43 -0.05 -4.79 -22.05
CA SER A 43 -0.14 -5.91 -21.10
C SER A 43 -1.41 -6.74 -21.29
N MET A 44 -2.37 -6.29 -22.10
CA MET A 44 -3.66 -6.95 -22.29
C MET A 44 -3.51 -8.39 -22.77
N GLY A 45 -4.36 -9.28 -22.23
CA GLY A 45 -4.36 -10.71 -22.54
C GLY A 45 -3.28 -11.53 -21.81
N THR A 46 -2.37 -10.87 -21.07
CA THR A 46 -1.45 -11.59 -20.19
C THR A 46 -2.11 -11.85 -18.82
N SER A 47 -1.52 -12.75 -18.03
CA SER A 47 -2.09 -13.13 -16.72
C SER A 47 -1.06 -13.06 -15.60
N LEU A 48 -1.51 -12.70 -14.40
CA LEU A 48 -0.76 -12.77 -13.16
C LEU A 48 -1.46 -13.75 -12.19
N LEU A 49 -0.82 -14.85 -11.83
CA LEU A 49 -1.39 -15.88 -10.93
C LEU A 49 -2.83 -16.27 -11.32
N ASP A 50 -3.03 -16.57 -12.62
CA ASP A 50 -4.32 -16.95 -13.24
C ASP A 50 -5.38 -15.84 -13.31
N ILE A 51 -5.02 -14.60 -12.93
CA ILE A 51 -5.89 -13.44 -13.12
C ILE A 51 -5.43 -12.67 -14.37
N GLU A 52 -6.33 -12.56 -15.34
CA GLU A 52 -6.05 -11.92 -16.62
C GLU A 52 -6.05 -10.40 -16.54
N ILE A 53 -5.14 -9.76 -17.27
CA ILE A 53 -5.19 -8.31 -17.55
C ILE A 53 -6.19 -8.12 -18.69
N LYS A 54 -7.42 -7.75 -18.32
CA LYS A 54 -8.58 -7.65 -19.24
C LYS A 54 -8.97 -6.23 -19.57
N PHE A 55 -8.48 -5.27 -18.80
CA PHE A 55 -8.98 -3.90 -18.79
C PHE A 55 -7.84 -2.92 -18.88
N THR A 56 -8.16 -1.73 -19.38
CA THR A 56 -7.34 -0.52 -19.24
C THR A 56 -8.07 0.48 -18.35
N ASP A 57 -7.41 1.56 -17.94
CA ASP A 57 -8.03 2.60 -17.10
C ASP A 57 -9.29 3.19 -17.76
N GLN A 58 -9.39 3.15 -19.09
CA GLN A 58 -10.58 3.63 -19.86
C GLN A 58 -11.83 2.78 -19.61
N ASN A 59 -11.68 1.52 -19.25
CA ASN A 59 -12.80 0.61 -18.99
C ASN A 59 -13.38 0.76 -17.56
N LEU A 60 -12.68 1.42 -16.65
CA LEU A 60 -13.05 1.43 -15.22
C LEU A 60 -14.44 2.02 -14.97
N LYS A 61 -14.80 3.09 -15.67
CA LYS A 61 -16.13 3.69 -15.54
C LYS A 61 -17.25 2.76 -16.04
N GLU A 62 -17.01 2.04 -17.10
CA GLU A 62 -17.96 1.04 -17.63
C GLU A 62 -18.12 -0.12 -16.65
N LEU A 63 -17.02 -0.62 -16.08
CA LEU A 63 -17.03 -1.66 -15.05
C LEU A 63 -17.85 -1.23 -13.82
N PHE A 64 -17.66 -0.01 -13.34
CA PHE A 64 -18.45 0.55 -12.25
C PHE A 64 -19.96 0.57 -12.59
N ASN A 65 -20.31 1.07 -13.78
CA ASN A 65 -21.69 1.13 -14.26
C ASN A 65 -22.31 -0.27 -14.46
N SER A 66 -21.51 -1.30 -14.71
CA SER A 66 -21.96 -2.69 -14.80
C SER A 66 -22.20 -3.37 -13.44
N GLY A 67 -21.97 -2.65 -12.33
CA GLY A 67 -22.22 -3.13 -10.97
C GLY A 67 -20.99 -3.60 -10.20
N ILE A 68 -19.77 -3.47 -10.75
CA ILE A 68 -18.53 -3.73 -10.01
C ILE A 68 -18.23 -2.51 -9.14
N GLN A 69 -18.47 -2.60 -7.84
CA GLN A 69 -18.37 -1.47 -6.92
C GLN A 69 -17.01 -1.33 -6.25
N TYR A 70 -16.17 -2.38 -6.25
CA TYR A 70 -14.90 -2.36 -5.54
C TYR A 70 -13.73 -2.33 -6.51
N ALA A 71 -12.74 -1.50 -6.21
CA ALA A 71 -11.47 -1.44 -6.92
C ALA A 71 -10.31 -1.28 -5.93
N LEU A 72 -9.12 -1.71 -6.30
CA LEU A 72 -7.92 -1.56 -5.47
C LEU A 72 -6.73 -1.20 -6.35
N VAL A 73 -5.96 -0.18 -5.94
CA VAL A 73 -4.69 0.16 -6.60
C VAL A 73 -3.63 -0.85 -6.20
N THR A 74 -3.16 -1.63 -7.16
CA THR A 74 -2.13 -2.67 -7.01
C THR A 74 -0.80 -2.30 -7.67
N LEU A 75 -0.66 -1.05 -8.10
CA LEU A 75 0.62 -0.49 -8.53
C LEU A 75 1.53 -0.31 -7.31
N GLY A 76 2.72 -0.92 -7.32
CA GLY A 76 3.75 -0.67 -6.32
C GLY A 76 4.36 0.72 -6.48
N SER A 77 5.15 1.14 -5.49
CA SER A 77 5.85 2.43 -5.55
C SER A 77 7.29 2.32 -5.07
N ILE A 78 8.18 3.08 -5.68
CA ILE A 78 9.54 3.34 -5.20
C ILE A 78 9.71 4.85 -5.16
N GLY A 79 9.99 5.41 -3.97
CA GLY A 79 9.98 6.86 -3.76
C GLY A 79 8.57 7.45 -3.82
N VAL A 80 8.46 8.73 -4.11
CA VAL A 80 7.17 9.43 -4.28
C VAL A 80 6.48 8.94 -5.55
N SER A 81 5.33 8.31 -5.43
CA SER A 81 4.60 7.74 -6.57
C SER A 81 3.35 8.56 -6.90
N GLU A 82 3.53 9.56 -7.76
CA GLU A 82 2.39 10.35 -8.28
C GLU A 82 1.38 9.43 -8.99
N LYS A 83 1.83 8.47 -9.80
CA LYS A 83 0.93 7.58 -10.55
C LYS A 83 0.01 6.75 -9.65
N ARG A 84 0.51 6.23 -8.51
CA ARG A 84 -0.33 5.50 -7.56
C ARG A 84 -1.43 6.38 -6.96
N LYS A 85 -1.09 7.64 -6.63
CA LYS A 85 -2.05 8.65 -6.17
C LYS A 85 -3.09 8.97 -7.24
N GLU A 86 -2.66 9.23 -8.48
CA GLU A 86 -3.57 9.52 -9.61
C GLU A 86 -4.60 8.40 -9.79
N LEU A 87 -4.15 7.14 -9.78
CA LEU A 87 -5.03 5.99 -9.89
C LEU A 87 -6.03 5.92 -8.74
N TYR A 88 -5.58 6.17 -7.51
CA TYR A 88 -6.47 6.21 -6.34
C TYR A 88 -7.53 7.32 -6.48
N CYS A 89 -7.13 8.55 -6.83
CA CYS A 89 -8.07 9.66 -7.04
C CYS A 89 -9.07 9.35 -8.17
N MET A 90 -8.60 8.82 -9.29
CA MET A 90 -9.45 8.43 -10.40
C MET A 90 -10.52 7.39 -9.98
N LEU A 91 -10.15 6.38 -9.20
CA LEU A 91 -11.11 5.40 -8.69
C LEU A 91 -12.15 6.04 -7.78
N LYS A 92 -11.75 6.97 -6.91
CA LYS A 92 -12.67 7.73 -6.05
C LYS A 92 -13.61 8.60 -6.87
N ASP A 93 -13.11 9.29 -7.89
CA ASP A 93 -13.91 10.17 -8.77
C ASP A 93 -14.94 9.37 -9.60
N ILE A 94 -14.63 8.14 -9.98
CA ILE A 94 -15.58 7.22 -10.63
C ILE A 94 -16.67 6.77 -9.66
N GLY A 95 -16.36 6.68 -8.36
CA GLY A 95 -17.29 6.27 -7.29
C GLY A 95 -16.98 4.90 -6.67
N PHE A 96 -15.86 4.26 -7.00
CA PHE A 96 -15.48 2.98 -6.40
C PHE A 96 -15.28 3.06 -4.88
N VAL A 97 -15.67 2.01 -4.19
CA VAL A 97 -15.23 1.71 -2.84
C VAL A 97 -13.85 1.09 -2.93
N ILE A 98 -12.88 1.66 -2.24
CA ILE A 98 -11.50 1.18 -2.24
C ILE A 98 -11.22 0.55 -0.86
N PRO A 99 -11.34 -0.78 -0.69
CA PRO A 99 -11.21 -1.41 0.62
C PRO A 99 -9.76 -1.40 1.11
N SER A 100 -9.57 -1.37 2.41
CA SER A 100 -8.31 -1.78 3.01
C SER A 100 -8.19 -3.30 2.97
N ILE A 101 -7.00 -3.82 2.66
CA ILE A 101 -6.74 -5.25 2.59
C ILE A 101 -5.66 -5.61 3.60
N VAL A 102 -6.02 -6.45 4.57
CA VAL A 102 -5.11 -6.91 5.62
C VAL A 102 -4.92 -8.41 5.47
N SER A 103 -3.68 -8.85 5.30
CA SER A 103 -3.35 -10.27 5.22
C SER A 103 -3.70 -11.00 6.52
N ASN A 104 -4.28 -12.20 6.43
CA ASN A 104 -4.49 -13.08 7.59
C ASN A 104 -3.16 -13.52 8.25
N GLU A 105 -2.04 -13.32 7.58
CA GLU A 105 -0.69 -13.61 8.07
C GLU A 105 0.00 -12.38 8.67
N ALA A 106 -0.69 -11.23 8.75
CA ALA A 106 -0.24 -10.05 9.49
C ALA A 106 -0.74 -10.12 10.94
N ILE A 107 0.03 -9.56 11.84
CA ILE A 107 -0.34 -9.40 13.26
C ILE A 107 -0.69 -7.92 13.45
N VAL A 108 -1.95 -7.63 13.65
CA VAL A 108 -2.45 -6.26 13.81
C VAL A 108 -3.23 -6.17 15.11
N ASP A 109 -2.85 -5.25 15.99
CA ASP A 109 -3.57 -5.00 17.24
C ASP A 109 -4.97 -4.45 16.98
N GLU A 110 -5.92 -4.79 17.83
CA GLU A 110 -7.35 -4.42 17.65
C GLU A 110 -7.61 -2.90 17.72
N SER A 111 -6.71 -2.13 18.32
CA SER A 111 -6.81 -0.66 18.40
C SER A 111 -6.27 0.07 17.18
N VAL A 112 -5.68 -0.64 16.22
CA VAL A 112 -5.10 -0.05 15.00
C VAL A 112 -6.18 0.45 14.05
N LEU A 113 -6.03 1.67 13.56
CA LEU A 113 -6.89 2.23 12.53
C LEU A 113 -6.19 2.15 11.17
N ILE A 114 -6.87 1.56 10.18
CA ILE A 114 -6.35 1.45 8.80
C ILE A 114 -7.37 2.04 7.86
N ASP A 115 -7.00 3.12 7.18
CA ASP A 115 -7.88 3.84 6.28
C ASP A 115 -7.93 3.18 4.87
N GLU A 116 -8.90 3.61 4.06
CA GLU A 116 -9.27 3.02 2.77
C GLU A 116 -8.10 2.89 1.79
N GLY A 117 -8.10 1.82 1.00
CA GLY A 117 -7.11 1.57 -0.05
C GLY A 117 -5.74 1.12 0.45
N SER A 118 -5.54 1.06 1.76
CA SER A 118 -4.27 0.62 2.34
C SER A 118 -4.17 -0.89 2.36
N VAL A 119 -2.96 -1.40 2.13
CA VAL A 119 -2.69 -2.84 2.08
C VAL A 119 -1.63 -3.22 3.10
N VAL A 120 -1.93 -4.25 3.90
CA VAL A 120 -1.02 -4.82 4.90
C VAL A 120 -0.64 -6.22 4.46
N MET A 121 0.65 -6.42 4.20
CA MET A 121 1.20 -7.64 3.60
C MET A 121 1.51 -8.72 4.63
N PRO A 122 1.73 -9.98 4.17
CA PRO A 122 2.08 -11.10 5.05
C PRO A 122 3.26 -10.80 5.96
N GLY A 123 3.14 -11.20 7.23
CA GLY A 123 4.20 -11.07 8.24
C GLY A 123 4.43 -9.64 8.76
N ALA A 124 3.64 -8.66 8.32
CA ALA A 124 3.68 -7.33 8.93
C ALA A 124 3.13 -7.38 10.36
N ILE A 125 3.73 -6.60 11.26
CA ILE A 125 3.31 -6.46 12.65
C ILE A 125 2.99 -4.99 12.89
N ILE A 126 1.77 -4.70 13.36
CA ILE A 126 1.33 -3.33 13.68
C ILE A 126 0.78 -3.32 15.10
N ASN A 127 1.46 -2.61 15.99
CA ASN A 127 1.16 -2.57 17.42
C ASN A 127 0.17 -1.45 17.78
N ALA A 128 -0.27 -1.47 19.03
CA ALA A 128 -1.39 -0.73 19.59
C ALA A 128 -1.38 0.78 19.28
N CYS A 129 -2.58 1.36 19.09
CA CYS A 129 -2.82 2.78 18.91
C CYS A 129 -2.10 3.38 17.69
N THR A 130 -1.72 2.56 16.71
CA THR A 130 -1.13 3.02 15.46
C THR A 130 -2.23 3.38 14.44
N GLU A 131 -2.02 4.46 13.72
CA GLU A 131 -2.92 4.94 12.68
C GLU A 131 -2.24 4.87 11.31
N ILE A 132 -2.89 4.23 10.34
CA ILE A 132 -2.44 4.10 8.95
C ILE A 132 -3.40 4.87 8.04
N GLY A 133 -2.91 5.87 7.35
CA GLY A 133 -3.67 6.66 6.39
C GLY A 133 -4.07 5.91 5.12
N LYS A 134 -4.56 6.64 4.13
CA LYS A 134 -5.13 6.12 2.88
C LYS A 134 -4.09 5.65 1.89
N ASN A 135 -4.44 4.61 1.14
CA ASN A 135 -3.66 4.12 0.00
C ASN A 135 -2.20 3.81 0.35
N CYS A 136 -1.94 3.39 1.60
CA CYS A 136 -0.62 3.00 2.08
C CYS A 136 -0.25 1.57 1.66
N ILE A 137 1.04 1.29 1.65
CA ILE A 137 1.58 -0.05 1.52
C ILE A 137 2.39 -0.35 2.78
N ILE A 138 1.90 -1.23 3.64
CA ILE A 138 2.65 -1.81 4.74
C ILE A 138 3.15 -3.17 4.27
N ASN A 139 4.40 -3.21 3.85
CA ASN A 139 4.90 -4.33 3.05
C ASN A 139 5.35 -5.51 3.91
N THR A 140 5.70 -6.61 3.25
CA THR A 140 6.07 -7.90 3.86
C THR A 140 7.06 -7.76 5.00
N GLY A 141 6.69 -8.28 6.18
CA GLY A 141 7.57 -8.30 7.34
C GLY A 141 7.91 -6.94 7.95
N ALA A 142 7.21 -5.86 7.59
CA ALA A 142 7.38 -4.57 8.23
C ALA A 142 6.87 -4.62 9.68
N ILE A 143 7.59 -3.97 10.60
CA ILE A 143 7.25 -3.88 12.01
C ILE A 143 6.99 -2.40 12.34
N ILE A 144 5.80 -2.11 12.83
CA ILE A 144 5.38 -0.77 13.24
C ILE A 144 4.97 -0.86 14.70
N GLU A 145 5.76 -0.25 15.57
CA GLU A 145 5.50 -0.23 17.02
C GLU A 145 4.35 0.73 17.35
N HIS A 146 3.98 0.75 18.65
CA HIS A 146 2.83 1.46 19.20
C HIS A 146 2.86 2.99 18.95
N ASP A 147 1.69 3.62 18.94
CA ASP A 147 1.50 5.07 18.84
C ASP A 147 2.10 5.70 17.56
N CYS A 148 2.33 4.92 16.52
CA CYS A 148 2.82 5.45 15.26
C CYS A 148 1.68 6.12 14.46
N HIS A 149 2.03 7.15 13.68
CA HIS A 149 1.11 7.79 12.75
C HIS A 149 1.72 7.78 11.34
N ILE A 150 1.08 7.06 10.42
CA ILE A 150 1.50 6.91 9.04
C ILE A 150 0.52 7.68 8.15
N GLY A 151 0.97 8.73 7.51
CA GLY A 151 0.16 9.58 6.63
C GLY A 151 -0.32 8.85 5.36
N ASP A 152 -1.01 9.59 4.50
CA ASP A 152 -1.58 9.06 3.26
C ASP A 152 -0.51 8.73 2.21
N HIS A 153 -0.76 7.71 1.41
CA HIS A 153 0.09 7.30 0.27
C HIS A 153 1.52 6.91 0.67
N VAL A 154 1.75 6.53 1.92
CA VAL A 154 3.07 6.13 2.42
C VAL A 154 3.35 4.68 2.03
N HIS A 155 4.61 4.42 1.70
CA HIS A 155 5.10 3.05 1.51
C HIS A 155 6.13 2.69 2.58
N ILE A 156 5.76 1.81 3.48
CA ILE A 156 6.65 1.13 4.40
C ILE A 156 7.13 -0.14 3.70
N ALA A 157 8.37 -0.13 3.20
CA ALA A 157 8.91 -1.21 2.36
C ALA A 157 9.20 -2.50 3.15
N PRO A 158 9.52 -3.63 2.49
CA PRO A 158 9.74 -4.90 3.18
C PRO A 158 10.77 -4.81 4.30
N GLY A 159 10.44 -5.41 5.47
CA GLY A 159 11.35 -5.52 6.60
C GLY A 159 11.75 -4.21 7.28
N VAL A 160 11.02 -3.13 7.05
CA VAL A 160 11.21 -1.87 7.78
C VAL A 160 10.80 -2.04 9.23
N THR A 161 11.55 -1.43 10.16
CA THR A 161 11.19 -1.36 11.57
C THR A 161 11.04 0.09 12.01
N LEU A 162 9.85 0.44 12.50
CA LEU A 162 9.55 1.71 13.13
C LEU A 162 9.39 1.49 14.63
N SER A 163 10.19 2.16 15.45
CA SER A 163 10.00 2.16 16.90
C SER A 163 8.80 3.01 17.32
N GLY A 164 8.42 2.99 18.59
CA GLY A 164 7.21 3.65 19.09
C GLY A 164 7.15 5.16 18.81
N SER A 165 5.94 5.66 18.58
CA SER A 165 5.62 7.09 18.39
C SER A 165 6.31 7.73 17.17
N VAL A 166 6.66 6.95 16.15
CA VAL A 166 7.17 7.49 14.87
C VAL A 166 6.02 8.10 14.08
N LYS A 167 6.24 9.29 13.52
CA LYS A 167 5.29 9.97 12.64
C LYS A 167 5.87 10.12 11.25
N ILE A 168 5.13 9.69 10.23
CA ILE A 168 5.55 9.76 8.83
C ILE A 168 4.52 10.56 8.03
N GLY A 169 4.99 11.63 7.39
CA GLY A 169 4.18 12.50 6.54
C GLY A 169 3.81 11.84 5.21
N ASN A 170 2.79 12.40 4.57
CA ASN A 170 2.18 11.90 3.35
C ASN A 170 3.22 11.68 2.22
N TYR A 171 2.95 10.70 1.36
CA TYR A 171 3.74 10.38 0.16
C TYR A 171 5.18 9.93 0.43
N SER A 172 5.56 9.66 1.68
CA SER A 172 6.91 9.24 2.04
C SER A 172 7.14 7.76 1.77
N HIS A 173 8.38 7.42 1.46
CA HIS A 173 8.83 6.06 1.20
C HIS A 173 9.95 5.69 2.17
N ILE A 174 9.71 4.67 2.98
CA ILE A 174 10.72 4.11 3.89
C ILE A 174 11.28 2.85 3.25
N GLY A 175 12.53 2.94 2.84
CA GLY A 175 13.20 1.90 2.02
C GLY A 175 13.41 0.57 2.76
N THR A 176 13.49 -0.51 2.00
CA THR A 176 13.62 -1.89 2.47
C THR A 176 14.68 -2.04 3.58
N GLY A 177 14.28 -2.69 4.69
CA GLY A 177 15.19 -3.00 5.81
C GLY A 177 15.70 -1.78 6.58
N SER A 178 15.08 -0.61 6.43
CA SER A 178 15.43 0.57 7.23
C SER A 178 14.90 0.46 8.65
N SER A 179 15.57 1.14 9.58
CA SER A 179 15.13 1.26 10.98
C SER A 179 14.98 2.73 11.36
N VAL A 180 13.92 3.06 12.08
CA VAL A 180 13.64 4.40 12.59
C VAL A 180 13.49 4.31 14.11
N ILE A 181 14.31 5.06 14.86
CA ILE A 181 14.22 5.05 16.32
C ILE A 181 12.96 5.77 16.81
N GLN A 182 12.62 5.62 18.09
CA GLN A 182 11.41 6.18 18.70
C GLN A 182 11.32 7.71 18.62
N ASN A 183 10.08 8.23 18.59
CA ASN A 183 9.76 9.66 18.60
C ASN A 183 10.34 10.46 17.43
N ILE A 184 10.63 9.82 16.31
CA ILE A 184 11.10 10.50 15.10
C ILE A 184 9.91 10.98 14.26
N TYR A 185 10.04 12.22 13.76
CA TYR A 185 9.19 12.76 12.70
C TYR A 185 9.92 12.69 11.35
N ILE A 186 9.29 12.05 10.39
CA ILE A 186 9.69 12.05 8.98
C ILE A 186 8.62 12.82 8.21
N GLY A 187 9.02 13.89 7.55
CA GLY A 187 8.14 14.81 6.82
C GLY A 187 7.45 14.20 5.61
N GLU A 188 6.77 15.05 4.84
CA GLU A 188 6.10 14.64 3.61
C GLU A 188 7.09 14.44 2.46
N LYS A 189 6.76 13.54 1.52
CA LYS A 189 7.55 13.25 0.31
C LYS A 189 9.01 12.91 0.59
N VAL A 190 9.30 12.36 1.77
CA VAL A 190 10.63 11.93 2.15
C VAL A 190 10.93 10.55 1.57
N MET A 191 12.15 10.38 1.08
CA MET A 191 12.68 9.07 0.71
C MET A 191 13.78 8.65 1.68
N VAL A 192 13.55 7.60 2.45
CA VAL A 192 14.57 6.91 3.23
C VAL A 192 15.12 5.75 2.39
N GLY A 193 16.43 5.75 2.15
CA GLY A 193 17.08 4.70 1.35
C GLY A 193 17.09 3.35 2.07
N ALA A 194 17.14 2.26 1.32
CA ALA A 194 17.19 0.92 1.88
C ALA A 194 18.35 0.72 2.88
N GLY A 195 18.10 -0.02 3.97
CA GLY A 195 19.10 -0.31 5.01
C GLY A 195 19.53 0.90 5.84
N SER A 196 18.83 2.03 5.78
CA SER A 196 19.18 3.22 6.53
C SER A 196 18.73 3.14 7.99
N VAL A 197 19.44 3.83 8.88
CA VAL A 197 19.05 3.99 10.28
C VAL A 197 18.77 5.46 10.56
N VAL A 198 17.49 5.82 10.74
CA VAL A 198 17.05 7.19 10.97
C VAL A 198 17.06 7.46 12.48
N VAL A 199 17.92 8.39 12.92
CA VAL A 199 18.12 8.75 14.33
C VAL A 199 17.80 10.22 14.62
N LYS A 200 17.29 10.95 13.65
CA LYS A 200 16.89 12.37 13.78
C LYS A 200 15.70 12.64 12.86
N ASN A 201 14.92 13.66 13.22
CA ASN A 201 13.83 14.12 12.36
C ASN A 201 14.33 14.46 10.96
N VAL A 202 13.48 14.20 9.97
CA VAL A 202 13.74 14.48 8.56
C VAL A 202 12.67 15.44 8.06
N SER A 203 13.08 16.59 7.53
CA SER A 203 12.15 17.58 6.95
C SER A 203 11.57 17.08 5.63
N ASP A 204 10.50 17.74 5.17
CA ASP A 204 9.83 17.45 3.92
C ASP A 204 10.77 17.45 2.70
N ASP A 205 10.39 16.70 1.67
CA ASP A 205 11.06 16.63 0.36
C ASP A 205 12.54 16.18 0.41
N LYS A 206 12.97 15.51 1.49
CA LYS A 206 14.35 15.05 1.65
C LYS A 206 14.56 13.61 1.22
N LYS A 207 15.80 13.34 0.75
CA LYS A 207 16.30 11.99 0.53
C LYS A 207 17.44 11.72 1.50
N VAL A 208 17.28 10.71 2.36
CA VAL A 208 18.26 10.35 3.39
C VAL A 208 18.71 8.90 3.26
N PHE A 209 20.00 8.65 3.46
CA PHE A 209 20.62 7.33 3.26
C PHE A 209 21.70 7.07 4.31
N GLY A 210 21.91 5.82 4.63
CA GLY A 210 23.06 5.31 5.39
C GLY A 210 22.83 5.11 6.88
N VAL A 211 23.89 4.78 7.60
CA VAL A 211 23.90 4.47 9.04
C VAL A 211 24.94 5.36 9.72
N PRO A 212 24.54 6.42 10.46
CA PRO A 212 23.19 6.95 10.52
C PRO A 212 22.76 7.61 9.20
N ALA A 213 21.45 7.69 8.97
CA ALA A 213 20.88 8.31 7.77
C ALA A 213 21.22 9.80 7.70
N LYS A 214 21.73 10.23 6.55
CA LYS A 214 22.07 11.63 6.26
C LYS A 214 21.46 12.03 4.92
N GLU A 215 21.11 13.30 4.81
CA GLU A 215 20.68 13.88 3.54
C GLU A 215 21.76 13.74 2.48
N ARG A 216 21.37 13.31 1.27
CA ARG A 216 22.21 13.40 0.09
C ARG A 216 21.58 14.39 -0.88
N LEU A 217 22.33 15.44 -1.19
CA LEU A 217 21.98 16.32 -2.30
C LEU A 217 22.04 15.45 -3.58
N THR A 218 20.96 15.41 -4.33
CA THR A 218 20.96 14.85 -5.69
C THR A 218 21.85 15.75 -6.54
N VAL A 219 22.99 15.23 -6.98
CA VAL A 219 23.80 15.87 -8.02
C VAL A 219 23.07 15.78 -9.33
#